data_1be689ad72816d1a05b75def286e870c
#
_entry.id   1be689ad72816d1a05b75def286e870c
#
_cell.length_a   1.000
_cell.length_b   1.000
_cell.length_c   1.000
_cell.angle_alpha   90.00
_cell.angle_beta   90.00
_cell.angle_gamma   90.00
#
_symmetry.space_group_name_H-M   'P 1'
#
loop_
_entity.id
_entity.type
_entity.pdbx_description
1 polymer ?
#
loop_
_entity_poly.entity_id
_entity_poly.type
_entity_poly.pdbx_seq_one_letter_code
_entity_poly.pdbx_strand_id
1 'polypeptide(L)'
;EKDWPEPQKGTAAMITRMDTGVGALMAKLEEYGIGKNTIVIFTSDNGSEASGPDNPTSLVNSAGTGNMGYHVNYEGLGEKGSYNSISASFASASVSPLAFYKFYAGEGGIRVPLIIAGMPLQLQQGLTRAFAWATDITPTILSFAGVELPGPRYAGRPVLPITGKDLSPVLMGESDRIYADHETVGYELTGHAVLFQGDYKIVVNQPPAGDG
;
A
#
# COMPACT_ATOMS: atom_id res chain seq x y z
N GLU A 1 -14.33 12.60 15.99
CA GLU A 1 -13.25 11.80 16.63
C GLU A 1 -13.43 11.64 18.14
N LYS A 2 -13.98 12.66 18.84
CA LYS A 2 -14.11 12.65 20.32
C LYS A 2 -14.91 11.44 20.83
N ASP A 3 -15.90 11.01 20.06
CA ASP A 3 -16.80 9.90 20.42
C ASP A 3 -16.39 8.55 19.79
N TRP A 4 -15.21 8.49 19.16
CA TRP A 4 -14.71 7.24 18.60
C TRP A 4 -14.22 6.32 19.73
N PRO A 5 -14.32 4.99 19.53
CA PRO A 5 -13.68 4.02 20.44
C PRO A 5 -12.16 4.24 20.51
N GLU A 6 -11.56 3.89 21.65
CA GLU A 6 -10.13 4.15 21.91
C GLU A 6 -9.18 3.52 20.87
N PRO A 7 -9.39 2.28 20.37
CA PRO A 7 -8.54 1.72 19.33
C PRO A 7 -8.51 2.57 18.04
N GLN A 8 -9.65 3.14 17.64
CA GLN A 8 -9.75 4.00 16.49
C GLN A 8 -9.06 5.35 16.71
N LYS A 9 -9.16 5.90 17.92
CA LYS A 9 -8.40 7.10 18.32
C LYS A 9 -6.90 6.84 18.26
N GLY A 10 -6.45 5.69 18.75
CA GLY A 10 -5.05 5.26 18.69
C GLY A 10 -4.55 5.20 17.24
N THR A 11 -5.33 4.59 16.35
CA THR A 11 -4.99 4.52 14.91
C THR A 11 -4.93 5.92 14.27
N ALA A 12 -5.91 6.79 14.56
CA ALA A 12 -5.90 8.17 14.07
C ALA A 12 -4.68 8.95 14.55
N ALA A 13 -4.30 8.76 15.82
CA ALA A 13 -3.10 9.38 16.39
C ALA A 13 -1.81 8.88 15.70
N MET A 14 -1.72 7.59 15.39
CA MET A 14 -0.59 7.03 14.63
C MET A 14 -0.50 7.64 13.22
N ILE A 15 -1.61 7.79 12.52
CA ILE A 15 -1.67 8.43 11.20
C ILE A 15 -1.20 9.90 11.30
N THR A 16 -1.69 10.65 12.29
CA THR A 16 -1.25 12.03 12.54
C THR A 16 0.25 12.09 12.82
N ARG A 17 0.79 11.15 13.58
CA ARG A 17 2.22 11.08 13.88
C ARG A 17 3.05 10.74 12.64
N MET A 18 2.56 9.84 11.79
CA MET A 18 3.19 9.52 10.51
C MET A 18 3.23 10.74 9.60
N ASP A 19 2.11 11.46 9.46
CA ASP A 19 2.03 12.70 8.66
C ASP A 19 3.02 13.76 9.15
N THR A 20 3.12 13.95 10.46
CA THR A 20 4.13 14.83 11.07
C THR A 20 5.56 14.39 10.69
N GLY A 21 5.83 13.08 10.65
CA GLY A 21 7.12 12.52 10.24
C GLY A 21 7.44 12.80 8.77
N VAL A 22 6.45 12.64 7.89
CA VAL A 22 6.57 12.99 6.47
C VAL A 22 6.86 14.48 6.31
N GLY A 23 6.14 15.35 7.03
CA GLY A 23 6.38 16.79 7.03
C GLY A 23 7.81 17.15 7.45
N ALA A 24 8.32 16.50 8.50
CA ALA A 24 9.70 16.71 8.97
C ALA A 24 10.74 16.26 7.92
N LEU A 25 10.49 15.14 7.22
CA LEU A 25 11.34 14.68 6.13
C LEU A 25 11.36 15.71 4.98
N MET A 26 10.19 16.19 4.55
CA MET A 26 10.10 17.19 3.51
C MET A 26 10.84 18.48 3.86
N ALA A 27 10.69 18.95 5.12
CA ALA A 27 11.43 20.13 5.60
C ALA A 27 12.95 19.91 5.56
N LYS A 28 13.44 18.71 5.86
CA LYS A 28 14.88 18.38 5.77
C LYS A 28 15.39 18.36 4.33
N LEU A 29 14.62 17.88 3.37
CA LEU A 29 14.98 17.93 1.94
C LEU A 29 15.15 19.37 1.48
N GLU A 30 14.29 20.28 1.92
CA GLU A 30 14.39 21.71 1.62
C GLU A 30 15.59 22.35 2.32
N GLU A 31 15.80 22.08 3.62
CA GLU A 31 16.94 22.58 4.40
C GLU A 31 18.29 22.22 3.76
N TYR A 32 18.41 21.01 3.23
CA TYR A 32 19.61 20.54 2.53
C TYR A 32 19.71 20.98 1.09
N GLY A 33 18.70 21.67 0.56
CA GLY A 33 18.67 22.14 -0.82
C GLY A 33 18.56 21.03 -1.87
N ILE A 34 18.17 19.84 -1.48
CA ILE A 34 18.05 18.67 -2.37
C ILE A 34 16.60 18.36 -2.78
N GLY A 35 15.61 19.07 -2.23
CA GLY A 35 14.19 18.84 -2.52
C GLY A 35 13.87 18.88 -4.01
N LYS A 36 14.48 19.81 -4.75
CA LYS A 36 14.31 19.94 -6.21
C LYS A 36 14.92 18.80 -7.05
N ASN A 37 15.71 17.93 -6.43
CA ASN A 37 16.33 16.76 -7.09
C ASN A 37 15.95 15.47 -6.39
N THR A 38 14.80 15.45 -5.71
CA THR A 38 14.32 14.29 -4.97
C THR A 38 12.89 13.96 -5.40
N ILE A 39 12.65 12.71 -5.74
CA ILE A 39 11.29 12.16 -5.94
C ILE A 39 10.86 11.54 -4.63
N VAL A 40 9.67 11.88 -4.20
CA VAL A 40 9.02 11.31 -3.00
C VAL A 40 7.87 10.43 -3.45
N ILE A 41 7.91 9.18 -3.06
CA ILE A 41 6.86 8.19 -3.32
C ILE A 41 6.25 7.81 -1.98
N PHE A 42 4.96 8.04 -1.82
CA PHE A 42 4.19 7.62 -0.65
C PHE A 42 3.10 6.64 -1.07
N THR A 43 3.08 5.47 -0.47
CA THR A 43 2.07 4.44 -0.73
C THR A 43 1.85 3.59 0.52
N SER A 44 0.77 2.83 0.54
CA SER A 44 0.56 1.73 1.49
C SER A 44 0.89 0.40 0.80
N ASP A 45 1.26 -0.60 1.58
CA ASP A 45 1.55 -1.96 1.10
C ASP A 45 0.27 -2.77 0.86
N ASN A 46 -0.78 -2.50 1.61
CA ASN A 46 -2.10 -3.16 1.50
C ASN A 46 -3.22 -2.27 2.02
N GLY A 47 -4.45 -2.71 1.86
CA GLY A 47 -5.61 -2.08 2.46
C GLY A 47 -5.65 -2.19 3.98
N SER A 48 -6.69 -1.65 4.59
CA SER A 48 -6.82 -1.55 6.05
C SER A 48 -6.69 -2.91 6.74
N GLU A 49 -6.03 -2.93 7.89
CA GLU A 49 -5.75 -4.15 8.66
C GLU A 49 -6.82 -4.38 9.72
N ALA A 50 -7.47 -5.53 9.66
CA ALA A 50 -8.54 -5.93 10.57
C ALA A 50 -8.11 -6.94 11.63
N SER A 51 -6.83 -7.33 11.65
CA SER A 51 -6.34 -8.31 12.62
C SER A 51 -6.48 -7.80 14.04
N GLY A 52 -6.92 -8.65 14.93
CA GLY A 52 -7.08 -8.33 16.34
C GLY A 52 -7.64 -9.48 17.13
N PRO A 53 -7.69 -9.37 18.46
CA PRO A 53 -8.13 -10.44 19.33
C PRO A 53 -9.57 -10.90 19.08
N ASP A 54 -10.40 -10.01 18.54
CA ASP A 54 -11.82 -10.27 18.28
C ASP A 54 -12.07 -10.80 16.85
N ASN A 55 -11.03 -10.93 16.02
CA ASN A 55 -11.14 -11.47 14.67
C ASN A 55 -10.67 -12.94 14.66
N PRO A 56 -11.57 -13.91 14.57
CA PRO A 56 -11.21 -15.34 14.60
C PRO A 56 -10.37 -15.78 13.39
N THR A 57 -10.39 -15.03 12.30
CA THR A 57 -9.59 -15.31 11.10
C THR A 57 -8.23 -14.59 11.11
N SER A 58 -7.95 -13.79 12.15
CA SER A 58 -6.70 -13.04 12.26
C SER A 58 -5.52 -14.00 12.50
N LEU A 59 -4.49 -13.85 11.68
CA LEU A 59 -3.18 -14.48 11.89
C LEU A 59 -2.47 -13.94 13.14
N VAL A 60 -2.89 -12.76 13.60
CA VAL A 60 -2.37 -12.07 14.79
C VAL A 60 -3.48 -12.03 15.85
N ASN A 61 -3.73 -13.16 16.47
CA ASN A 61 -4.64 -13.23 17.61
C ASN A 61 -3.91 -12.83 18.91
N SER A 62 -4.65 -12.71 20.00
CA SER A 62 -4.10 -12.35 21.31
C SER A 62 -2.93 -13.22 21.77
N ALA A 63 -2.94 -14.52 21.41
CA ALA A 63 -1.84 -15.42 21.70
C ALA A 63 -0.59 -15.09 20.88
N GLY A 64 -0.76 -14.72 19.60
CA GLY A 64 0.35 -14.28 18.72
C GLY A 64 0.98 -12.99 19.19
N THR A 65 0.18 -11.99 19.56
CA THR A 65 0.69 -10.70 20.08
C THR A 65 1.42 -10.88 21.40
N GLY A 66 0.89 -11.68 22.32
CA GLY A 66 1.55 -11.99 23.60
C GLY A 66 2.90 -12.69 23.41
N ASN A 67 2.99 -13.65 22.48
CA ASN A 67 4.24 -14.33 22.14
C ASN A 67 5.31 -13.40 21.53
N MET A 68 4.88 -12.32 20.91
CA MET A 68 5.77 -11.27 20.39
C MET A 68 6.13 -10.19 21.41
N GLY A 69 5.64 -10.32 22.66
CA GLY A 69 5.90 -9.38 23.74
C GLY A 69 5.02 -8.12 23.72
N TYR A 70 3.90 -8.15 22.99
CA TYR A 70 2.93 -7.06 22.99
C TYR A 70 1.79 -7.34 23.98
N HIS A 71 1.17 -6.28 24.48
CA HIS A 71 -0.08 -6.34 25.25
C HIS A 71 -1.20 -5.58 24.53
N VAL A 72 -2.43 -6.03 24.75
CA VAL A 72 -3.65 -5.47 24.12
C VAL A 72 -4.60 -4.87 25.15
N ASN A 73 -4.10 -4.47 26.32
CA ASN A 73 -4.92 -3.83 27.35
C ASN A 73 -5.23 -2.37 26.97
N TYR A 74 -6.42 -1.95 27.32
CA TYR A 74 -6.92 -0.61 26.99
C TYR A 74 -6.15 0.52 27.71
N GLU A 75 -5.73 0.26 28.95
CA GLU A 75 -5.09 1.24 29.80
C GLU A 75 -3.68 1.60 29.32
N GLY A 76 -3.02 0.64 28.65
CA GLY A 76 -1.69 0.83 28.08
C GLY A 76 -1.65 1.20 26.61
N LEU A 77 -2.78 1.55 25.98
CA LEU A 77 -2.80 1.92 24.55
C LEU A 77 -1.93 3.15 24.29
N GLY A 78 -1.01 3.02 23.34
CA GLY A 78 -0.05 4.06 22.97
C GLY A 78 1.27 4.00 23.76
N GLU A 79 1.37 3.17 24.79
CA GLU A 79 2.62 2.90 25.49
C GLU A 79 3.50 1.90 24.73
N LYS A 80 4.77 1.86 25.11
CA LYS A 80 5.71 0.89 24.53
C LYS A 80 5.25 -0.54 24.81
N GLY A 81 5.13 -1.33 23.76
CA GLY A 81 4.67 -2.73 23.84
C GLY A 81 3.16 -2.88 23.71
N SER A 82 2.40 -1.80 23.55
CA SER A 82 0.98 -1.92 23.23
C SER A 82 0.76 -2.30 21.78
N TYR A 83 -0.27 -3.12 21.55
CA TYR A 83 -0.78 -3.45 20.22
C TYR A 83 -2.19 -2.91 20.06
N ASN A 84 -2.46 -2.27 18.94
CA ASN A 84 -3.78 -1.74 18.60
C ASN A 84 -4.34 -2.41 17.35
N SER A 85 -5.64 -2.68 17.35
CA SER A 85 -6.40 -3.19 16.22
C SER A 85 -7.74 -2.46 16.11
N ILE A 86 -8.14 -2.14 14.88
CA ILE A 86 -9.37 -1.40 14.61
C ILE A 86 -10.58 -2.30 14.39
N SER A 87 -10.41 -3.60 14.41
CA SER A 87 -11.44 -4.61 14.06
C SER A 87 -11.89 -4.59 12.59
N ALA A 88 -12.57 -5.66 12.17
CA ALA A 88 -13.05 -5.84 10.80
C ALA A 88 -14.06 -4.76 10.37
N SER A 89 -14.97 -4.38 11.25
CA SER A 89 -15.99 -3.35 10.95
C SER A 89 -15.37 -1.99 10.64
N PHE A 90 -14.38 -1.57 11.44
CA PHE A 90 -13.73 -0.28 11.23
C PHE A 90 -12.70 -0.33 10.08
N ALA A 91 -12.05 -1.47 9.87
CA ALA A 91 -11.21 -1.69 8.70
C ALA A 91 -12.03 -1.56 7.41
N SER A 92 -13.21 -2.18 7.34
CA SER A 92 -14.14 -2.02 6.22
C SER A 92 -14.60 -0.57 6.04
N ALA A 93 -14.93 0.12 7.12
CA ALA A 93 -15.33 1.52 7.07
C ALA A 93 -14.20 2.44 6.55
N SER A 94 -12.95 2.19 6.96
CA SER A 94 -11.81 3.02 6.59
C SER A 94 -11.38 2.90 5.13
N VAL A 95 -11.76 1.83 4.44
CA VAL A 95 -11.52 1.66 2.99
C VAL A 95 -12.74 1.94 2.13
N SER A 96 -13.87 2.29 2.75
CA SER A 96 -15.12 2.60 2.04
C SER A 96 -14.91 3.71 0.97
N PRO A 97 -15.56 3.60 -0.20
CA PRO A 97 -16.58 2.64 -0.61
C PRO A 97 -16.06 1.31 -1.19
N LEU A 98 -14.78 1.02 -1.05
CA LEU A 98 -14.17 -0.20 -1.58
C LEU A 98 -14.59 -1.41 -0.73
N ALA A 99 -14.74 -2.58 -1.37
CA ALA A 99 -15.14 -3.79 -0.69
C ALA A 99 -13.95 -4.54 -0.09
N PHE A 100 -14.16 -5.14 1.07
CA PHE A 100 -13.19 -5.90 1.85
C PHE A 100 -12.03 -5.05 2.40
N TYR A 101 -10.97 -5.69 2.89
CA TYR A 101 -9.79 -5.10 3.50
C TYR A 101 -8.59 -6.06 3.34
N LYS A 102 -7.48 -5.81 3.98
CA LYS A 102 -6.27 -6.65 3.94
C LYS A 102 -6.59 -8.14 4.01
N PHE A 103 -5.85 -8.95 3.28
CA PHE A 103 -5.96 -10.39 3.00
C PHE A 103 -6.96 -10.78 1.91
N TYR A 104 -7.91 -9.91 1.56
CA TYR A 104 -8.87 -10.19 0.49
C TYR A 104 -8.41 -9.59 -0.85
N ALA A 105 -8.83 -10.22 -1.95
CA ALA A 105 -8.58 -9.75 -3.30
C ALA A 105 -9.58 -8.65 -3.75
N GLY A 106 -10.47 -8.23 -2.87
CA GLY A 106 -11.34 -7.08 -3.10
C GLY A 106 -10.57 -5.76 -3.12
N GLU A 107 -11.16 -4.71 -3.71
CA GLU A 107 -10.50 -3.40 -3.87
C GLU A 107 -10.03 -2.81 -2.53
N GLY A 108 -10.81 -2.98 -1.45
CA GLY A 108 -10.41 -2.48 -0.13
C GLY A 108 -9.19 -3.17 0.47
N GLY A 109 -8.82 -4.36 -0.05
CA GLY A 109 -7.62 -5.08 0.36
C GLY A 109 -6.38 -4.74 -0.45
N ILE A 110 -6.55 -4.42 -1.75
CA ILE A 110 -5.42 -4.32 -2.68
C ILE A 110 -5.26 -2.94 -3.33
N ARG A 111 -6.32 -2.12 -3.36
CA ARG A 111 -6.24 -0.77 -3.92
C ARG A 111 -5.80 0.22 -2.85
N VAL A 112 -4.59 0.69 -2.98
CA VAL A 112 -3.95 1.59 -2.02
C VAL A 112 -3.65 2.95 -2.64
N PRO A 113 -3.55 4.02 -1.85
CA PRO A 113 -3.10 5.31 -2.36
C PRO A 113 -1.65 5.21 -2.86
N LEU A 114 -1.37 5.86 -3.98
CA LEU A 114 -0.02 6.09 -4.49
C LEU A 114 0.11 7.58 -4.80
N ILE A 115 1.02 8.25 -4.11
CA ILE A 115 1.34 9.66 -4.31
C ILE A 115 2.79 9.75 -4.74
N ILE A 116 3.02 10.39 -5.88
CA ILE A 116 4.37 10.64 -6.40
C ILE A 116 4.52 12.13 -6.56
N ALA A 117 5.53 12.70 -5.94
CA ALA A 117 5.80 14.13 -5.93
C ALA A 117 7.30 14.42 -6.04
N GLY A 118 7.63 15.66 -6.37
CA GLY A 118 9.01 16.14 -6.41
C GLY A 118 9.51 16.41 -7.83
N MET A 119 10.66 17.05 -7.91
CA MET A 119 11.30 17.49 -9.13
C MET A 119 12.64 16.75 -9.28
N PRO A 120 13.15 16.47 -10.46
CA PRO A 120 13.23 17.38 -11.61
C PRO A 120 12.13 17.19 -12.68
N LEU A 121 11.12 16.45 -12.38
CA LEU A 121 10.13 16.04 -13.37
C LEU A 121 9.03 17.08 -13.48
N GLN A 122 8.69 17.46 -14.71
CA GLN A 122 7.45 18.16 -14.99
C GLN A 122 6.31 17.13 -14.93
N LEU A 123 6.07 16.60 -13.72
CA LEU A 123 4.99 15.65 -13.52
C LEU A 123 3.66 16.30 -13.88
N GLN A 124 2.82 15.58 -14.58
CA GLN A 124 1.45 15.98 -14.78
C GLN A 124 0.77 16.10 -13.41
N GLN A 125 0.34 17.31 -13.06
CA GLN A 125 -0.34 17.51 -11.79
C GLN A 125 -1.78 16.98 -11.83
N GLY A 126 -2.22 16.42 -10.73
CA GLY A 126 -3.58 15.96 -10.55
C GLY A 126 -3.71 14.47 -10.26
N LEU A 127 -4.88 13.93 -10.52
CA LEU A 127 -5.24 12.54 -10.30
C LEU A 127 -5.23 11.78 -11.63
N THR A 128 -4.41 10.73 -11.72
CA THR A 128 -4.52 9.75 -12.81
C THR A 128 -5.36 8.55 -12.38
N ARG A 129 -6.00 7.91 -13.36
CA ARG A 129 -6.74 6.66 -13.20
C ARG A 129 -6.03 5.47 -13.86
N ALA A 130 -4.81 5.67 -14.33
CA ALA A 130 -4.00 4.60 -14.89
C ALA A 130 -3.86 3.46 -13.88
N PHE A 131 -4.06 2.24 -14.36
CA PHE A 131 -3.77 1.05 -13.56
C PHE A 131 -2.27 0.97 -13.31
N ALA A 132 -1.89 0.72 -12.06
CA ALA A 132 -0.52 0.52 -11.63
C ALA A 132 -0.46 -0.60 -10.60
N TRP A 133 0.66 -1.29 -10.55
CA TRP A 133 0.94 -2.36 -9.61
C TRP A 133 2.18 -2.06 -8.77
N ALA A 134 2.27 -2.58 -7.57
CA ALA A 134 3.41 -2.30 -6.69
C ALA A 134 4.77 -2.64 -7.32
N THR A 135 4.81 -3.65 -8.19
CA THR A 135 6.02 -4.02 -8.94
C THR A 135 6.48 -2.95 -9.93
N ASP A 136 5.62 -2.02 -10.32
CA ASP A 136 5.92 -0.95 -11.28
C ASP A 136 6.77 0.17 -10.66
N ILE A 137 6.80 0.26 -9.33
CA ILE A 137 7.57 1.28 -8.61
C ILE A 137 9.07 1.14 -8.90
N THR A 138 9.60 -0.08 -8.87
CA THR A 138 11.03 -0.32 -9.06
C THR A 138 11.53 0.11 -10.44
N PRO A 139 10.95 -0.34 -11.58
CA PRO A 139 11.39 0.12 -12.89
C PRO A 139 11.18 1.61 -13.09
N THR A 140 10.15 2.21 -12.50
CA THR A 140 9.94 3.66 -12.54
C THR A 140 11.05 4.44 -11.83
N ILE A 141 11.49 3.98 -10.66
CA ILE A 141 12.63 4.59 -9.94
C ILE A 141 13.89 4.50 -10.78
N LEU A 142 14.17 3.34 -11.37
CA LEU A 142 15.35 3.13 -12.22
C LEU A 142 15.31 4.04 -13.46
N SER A 143 14.15 4.16 -14.11
CA SER A 143 13.93 5.05 -15.24
C SER A 143 14.25 6.50 -14.89
N PHE A 144 13.70 7.02 -13.81
CA PHE A 144 13.99 8.37 -13.34
C PHE A 144 15.44 8.59 -12.90
N ALA A 145 16.09 7.57 -12.42
CA ALA A 145 17.52 7.60 -12.06
C ALA A 145 18.45 7.47 -13.28
N GLY A 146 17.92 7.22 -14.48
CA GLY A 146 18.72 6.94 -15.67
C GLY A 146 19.53 5.65 -15.58
N VAL A 147 19.04 4.68 -14.80
CA VAL A 147 19.68 3.38 -14.59
C VAL A 147 18.97 2.32 -15.41
N GLU A 148 19.72 1.60 -16.22
CA GLU A 148 19.18 0.48 -17.00
C GLU A 148 18.67 -0.66 -16.09
N LEU A 149 17.58 -1.29 -16.51
CA LEU A 149 17.09 -2.50 -15.84
C LEU A 149 18.16 -3.60 -15.85
N PRO A 150 18.36 -4.29 -14.74
CA PRO A 150 19.28 -5.41 -14.70
C PRO A 150 18.82 -6.52 -15.65
N GLY A 151 19.75 -7.10 -16.41
CA GLY A 151 19.48 -8.29 -17.21
C GLY A 151 19.26 -9.52 -16.33
N PRO A 152 19.32 -10.73 -16.91
CA PRO A 152 19.09 -11.98 -16.17
C PRO A 152 20.19 -12.31 -15.15
N ARG A 153 21.20 -11.46 -15.04
CA ARG A 153 22.31 -11.59 -14.08
C ARG A 153 22.66 -10.23 -13.49
N TYR A 154 22.88 -10.20 -12.17
CA TYR A 154 23.40 -9.05 -11.46
C TYR A 154 24.62 -9.46 -10.63
N ALA A 155 25.69 -8.70 -10.71
CA ALA A 155 26.99 -9.02 -10.03
C ALA A 155 27.43 -10.50 -10.23
N GLY A 156 27.26 -11.03 -11.45
CA GLY A 156 27.62 -12.40 -11.80
C GLY A 156 26.63 -13.49 -11.33
N ARG A 157 25.57 -13.15 -10.61
CA ARG A 157 24.58 -14.10 -10.11
C ARG A 157 23.30 -14.05 -10.95
N PRO A 158 22.61 -15.18 -11.19
CA PRO A 158 21.27 -15.17 -11.78
C PRO A 158 20.31 -14.40 -10.88
N VAL A 159 19.46 -13.58 -11.48
CA VAL A 159 18.39 -12.84 -10.78
C VAL A 159 17.08 -13.01 -11.55
N LEU A 160 15.96 -12.95 -10.82
CA LEU A 160 14.66 -12.90 -11.45
C LEU A 160 14.48 -11.57 -12.18
N PRO A 161 13.83 -11.57 -13.35
CA PRO A 161 13.54 -10.33 -14.06
C PRO A 161 12.59 -9.44 -13.24
N ILE A 162 12.76 -8.13 -13.39
CA ILE A 162 11.77 -7.16 -12.91
C ILE A 162 10.54 -7.29 -13.82
N THR A 163 9.40 -7.62 -13.25
CA THR A 163 8.16 -7.88 -14.00
C THR A 163 7.26 -6.64 -14.11
N GLY A 164 7.49 -5.63 -13.28
CA GLY A 164 6.74 -4.37 -13.33
C GLY A 164 7.09 -3.52 -14.55
N LYS A 165 6.26 -2.54 -14.81
CA LYS A 165 6.38 -1.59 -15.91
C LYS A 165 6.75 -0.20 -15.41
N ASP A 166 7.45 0.55 -16.23
CA ASP A 166 7.79 1.94 -15.98
C ASP A 166 6.54 2.83 -16.06
N LEU A 167 6.23 3.53 -14.97
CA LEU A 167 5.13 4.51 -14.88
C LEU A 167 5.49 5.88 -15.45
N SER A 168 6.76 6.14 -15.77
CA SER A 168 7.21 7.48 -16.17
C SER A 168 6.41 8.08 -17.33
N PRO A 169 5.99 7.34 -18.38
CA PRO A 169 5.17 7.92 -19.44
C PRO A 169 3.82 8.47 -18.94
N VAL A 170 3.20 7.78 -17.98
CA VAL A 170 1.95 8.27 -17.36
C VAL A 170 2.20 9.47 -16.48
N LEU A 171 3.25 9.43 -15.67
CA LEU A 171 3.61 10.52 -14.76
C LEU A 171 4.02 11.80 -15.50
N MET A 172 4.63 11.66 -16.68
CA MET A 172 5.00 12.78 -17.54
C MET A 172 3.86 13.26 -18.44
N GLY A 173 2.70 12.60 -18.43
CA GLY A 173 1.56 12.95 -19.28
C GLY A 173 1.73 12.56 -20.75
N GLU A 174 2.63 11.66 -21.05
CA GLU A 174 2.91 11.16 -22.40
C GLU A 174 1.97 10.01 -22.78
N SER A 175 1.39 9.35 -21.78
CA SER A 175 0.42 8.25 -21.94
C SER A 175 -0.65 8.31 -20.84
N ASP A 176 -1.81 7.75 -21.11
CA ASP A 176 -2.87 7.56 -20.12
C ASP A 176 -2.80 6.19 -19.42
N ARG A 177 -1.94 5.28 -19.90
CA ARG A 177 -1.78 3.92 -19.40
C ARG A 177 -0.39 3.32 -19.68
N ILE A 178 -0.01 2.29 -18.92
CA ILE A 178 1.18 1.47 -19.18
C ILE A 178 0.84 0.00 -19.45
N TYR A 179 -0.36 -0.44 -19.11
CA TYR A 179 -0.87 -1.77 -19.43
C TYR A 179 -1.83 -1.67 -20.62
N ALA A 180 -1.61 -2.47 -21.65
CA ALA A 180 -2.54 -2.57 -22.78
C ALA A 180 -3.79 -3.35 -22.38
N ASP A 181 -4.92 -3.11 -23.07
CA ASP A 181 -6.22 -3.72 -22.73
C ASP A 181 -6.23 -5.26 -22.76
N HIS A 182 -5.32 -5.87 -23.51
CA HIS A 182 -5.20 -7.33 -23.61
C HIS A 182 -4.23 -7.94 -22.60
N GLU A 183 -3.48 -7.11 -21.86
CA GLU A 183 -2.54 -7.60 -20.85
C GLU A 183 -3.27 -7.95 -19.57
N THR A 184 -2.85 -9.04 -18.97
CA THR A 184 -3.41 -9.52 -17.70
C THR A 184 -2.44 -9.33 -16.56
N VAL A 185 -2.97 -8.88 -15.42
CA VAL A 185 -2.23 -8.82 -14.15
C VAL A 185 -2.98 -9.65 -13.13
N GLY A 186 -2.31 -10.64 -12.56
CA GLY A 186 -2.88 -11.56 -11.58
C GLY A 186 -2.21 -11.44 -10.22
N TYR A 187 -2.99 -11.65 -9.19
CA TYR A 187 -2.55 -11.69 -7.80
C TYR A 187 -3.28 -12.81 -7.05
N GLU A 188 -2.56 -13.51 -6.19
CA GLU A 188 -3.13 -14.54 -5.32
C GLU A 188 -2.47 -14.43 -3.95
N LEU A 189 -3.28 -14.54 -2.91
CA LEU A 189 -2.85 -14.62 -1.52
C LEU A 189 -3.83 -15.50 -0.74
N THR A 190 -3.35 -16.59 -0.17
CA THR A 190 -4.11 -17.50 0.72
C THR A 190 -5.42 -18.03 0.13
N GLY A 191 -5.45 -18.25 -1.20
CA GLY A 191 -6.64 -18.70 -1.92
C GLY A 191 -7.58 -17.59 -2.38
N HIS A 192 -7.36 -16.34 -1.98
CA HIS A 192 -8.02 -15.17 -2.57
C HIS A 192 -7.25 -14.74 -3.82
N ALA A 193 -7.92 -14.66 -4.94
CA ALA A 193 -7.27 -14.33 -6.20
C ALA A 193 -8.00 -13.23 -6.98
N VAL A 194 -7.25 -12.50 -7.77
CA VAL A 194 -7.78 -11.51 -8.69
C VAL A 194 -7.02 -11.53 -10.01
N LEU A 195 -7.73 -11.31 -11.10
CA LEU A 195 -7.19 -11.10 -12.43
C LEU A 195 -7.78 -9.82 -13.02
N PHE A 196 -6.91 -8.93 -13.47
CA PHE A 196 -7.27 -7.72 -14.19
C PHE A 196 -6.93 -7.88 -15.66
N GLN A 197 -7.79 -7.39 -16.56
CA GLN A 197 -7.52 -7.24 -17.98
C GLN A 197 -8.35 -6.08 -18.56
N GLY A 198 -7.70 -5.02 -19.00
CA GLY A 198 -8.37 -3.79 -19.40
C GLY A 198 -9.28 -3.27 -18.29
N ASP A 199 -10.54 -3.03 -18.61
CA ASP A 199 -11.55 -2.55 -17.64
C ASP A 199 -12.22 -3.68 -16.84
N TYR A 200 -11.83 -4.93 -17.06
CA TYR A 200 -12.44 -6.09 -16.41
C TYR A 200 -11.61 -6.62 -15.26
N LYS A 201 -12.31 -7.16 -14.28
CA LYS A 201 -11.73 -7.79 -13.10
C LYS A 201 -12.53 -9.04 -12.74
N ILE A 202 -11.82 -10.14 -12.50
CA ILE A 202 -12.38 -11.36 -11.90
C ILE A 202 -11.78 -11.50 -10.50
N VAL A 203 -12.62 -11.76 -9.50
CA VAL A 203 -12.20 -11.97 -8.11
C VAL A 203 -12.70 -13.32 -7.65
N VAL A 204 -11.83 -14.07 -6.99
CA VAL A 204 -12.16 -15.29 -6.27
C VAL A 204 -11.81 -15.08 -4.80
N ASN A 205 -12.80 -15.14 -3.93
CA ASN A 205 -12.58 -15.07 -2.49
C ASN A 205 -12.94 -16.44 -1.87
N GLN A 206 -12.16 -16.84 -0.86
CA GLN A 206 -12.46 -18.03 -0.08
C GLN A 206 -13.55 -17.73 0.96
N PRO A 207 -14.38 -18.72 1.35
CA PRO A 207 -15.30 -18.57 2.46
C PRO A 207 -14.59 -18.07 3.74
N PRO A 208 -15.27 -17.23 4.56
CA PRO A 208 -16.68 -16.85 4.47
C PRO A 208 -16.97 -15.69 3.53
N ALA A 209 -15.98 -15.12 2.86
CA ALA A 209 -16.14 -13.94 1.99
C ALA A 209 -16.53 -14.26 0.53
N GLY A 210 -16.58 -15.55 0.18
CA GLY A 210 -16.66 -16.00 -1.21
C GLY A 210 -17.99 -16.52 -1.69
N ASP A 211 -19.07 -16.38 -0.94
CA ASP A 211 -20.40 -16.88 -1.32
C ASP A 211 -21.22 -15.84 -2.09
N GLY A 212 -20.58 -15.07 -2.97
CA GLY A 212 -21.24 -14.07 -3.78
C GLY A 212 -21.10 -14.27 -5.26
#